data_53289c049b10eb3d9a56e79450017053
#
_entry.id   53289c049b10eb3d9a56e79450017053
#
_cell.length_a   1.000
_cell.length_b   1.000
_cell.length_c   1.000
_cell.angle_alpha   90.00
_cell.angle_beta   90.00
_cell.angle_gamma   90.00
#
_symmetry.space_group_name_H-M   'P 1'
#
loop_
_entity.id
_entity.type
_entity.pdbx_description
1 polymer ?
#
loop_
_entity_poly.entity_id
_entity_poly.type
_entity_poly.pdbx_seq_one_letter_code
_entity_poly.pdbx_strand_id
1 'polypeptide(L)'
;MKDFSQSLVAVSLFASNILFWRESDYFDADAEEKPLLHTWSLAVEEQYYLLFPIFLILAWRFGKNRVFSMIVFIAAISLLLSEWGWRNQANANFYLAPTRAWELFAGSIAAFIVQRQGVQKNNFFALLGLALIIFSIFVYDETTPFPSVYALVPVLGVVLFVLYAEKETLAAKLLSTKVFVRIGLI
;
A
#
# COMPACT_ATOMS: atom_id res chain seq x y z
N MET A 1 8.79 18.75 23.90
CA MET A 1 7.49 18.42 24.51
C MET A 1 6.29 18.87 23.66
N LYS A 2 6.30 20.04 23.04
CA LYS A 2 5.22 20.50 22.15
C LYS A 2 5.04 19.54 20.95
N ASP A 3 6.09 19.17 20.29
CA ASP A 3 6.06 18.32 19.10
C ASP A 3 5.51 16.93 19.39
N PHE A 4 5.89 16.34 20.53
CA PHE A 4 5.33 15.05 20.96
C PHE A 4 3.83 15.10 21.22
N SER A 5 3.34 16.15 21.88
CA SER A 5 1.90 16.28 22.14
C SER A 5 1.09 16.54 20.85
N GLN A 6 1.66 17.28 19.89
CA GLN A 6 1.04 17.49 18.59
C GLN A 6 1.00 16.19 17.78
N SER A 7 2.10 15.44 17.76
CA SER A 7 2.16 14.12 17.10
C SER A 7 1.12 13.16 17.70
N LEU A 8 0.99 13.12 19.04
CA LEU A 8 0.02 12.24 19.70
C LEU A 8 -1.43 12.57 19.32
N VAL A 9 -1.78 13.87 19.26
CA VAL A 9 -3.11 14.32 18.82
C VAL A 9 -3.33 13.96 17.35
N ALA A 10 -2.35 14.21 16.49
CA ALA A 10 -2.44 13.89 15.07
C ALA A 10 -2.60 12.39 14.81
N VAL A 11 -1.88 11.54 15.54
CA VAL A 11 -2.04 10.06 15.47
C VAL A 11 -3.45 9.67 15.91
N SER A 12 -3.95 10.23 17.00
CA SER A 12 -5.30 9.93 17.52
C SER A 12 -6.41 10.33 16.55
N LEU A 13 -6.16 11.30 15.67
CA LEU A 13 -7.10 11.78 14.64
C LEU A 13 -6.83 11.20 13.26
N PHE A 14 -5.93 10.22 13.14
CA PHE A 14 -5.50 9.63 11.86
C PHE A 14 -4.99 10.67 10.84
N ALA A 15 -4.33 11.73 11.34
CA ALA A 15 -3.86 12.87 10.56
C ALA A 15 -2.34 13.11 10.69
N SER A 16 -1.59 12.13 11.22
CA SER A 16 -0.14 12.25 11.40
C SER A 16 0.61 12.44 10.08
N ASN A 17 0.13 11.86 8.98
CA ASN A 17 0.67 12.08 7.66
C ASN A 17 0.56 13.54 7.19
N ILE A 18 -0.52 14.24 7.53
CA ILE A 18 -0.70 15.66 7.20
C ILE A 18 0.19 16.54 8.09
N LEU A 19 0.33 16.18 9.38
CA LEU A 19 1.22 16.88 10.31
C LEU A 19 2.67 16.81 9.80
N PHE A 20 3.17 15.60 9.54
CA PHE A 20 4.54 15.39 9.11
C PHE A 20 4.83 15.97 7.70
N TRP A 21 3.85 15.95 6.81
CA TRP A 21 3.98 16.68 5.55
C TRP A 21 4.23 18.18 5.72
N ARG A 22 3.60 18.80 6.72
CA ARG A 22 3.73 20.25 6.98
C ARG A 22 5.00 20.62 7.74
N GLU A 23 5.50 19.73 8.56
CA GLU A 23 6.58 20.02 9.52
C GLU A 23 7.96 19.55 9.07
N SER A 24 8.04 18.59 8.14
CA SER A 24 9.33 18.04 7.73
C SER A 24 9.36 17.71 6.25
N ASP A 25 10.50 17.97 5.64
CA ASP A 25 10.95 17.14 4.54
C ASP A 25 11.42 15.80 5.14
N TYR A 26 10.82 14.68 4.70
CA TYR A 26 11.17 13.33 5.18
C TYR A 26 12.67 13.01 4.98
N PHE A 27 13.29 13.69 4.03
CA PHE A 27 14.71 13.54 3.69
C PHE A 27 15.66 14.45 4.48
N ASP A 28 15.13 15.29 5.38
CA ASP A 28 15.96 16.07 6.30
C ASP A 28 16.44 15.19 7.47
N ALA A 29 17.71 15.36 7.84
CA ALA A 29 18.32 14.65 8.97
C ALA A 29 17.54 14.84 10.30
N ASP A 30 16.85 15.96 10.46
CA ASP A 30 15.99 16.28 11.61
C ASP A 30 14.67 15.48 11.64
N ALA A 31 14.29 14.84 10.52
CA ALA A 31 13.06 14.06 10.46
C ALA A 31 13.13 12.77 11.30
N GLU A 32 14.29 12.13 11.36
CA GLU A 32 14.50 10.90 12.15
C GLU A 32 14.36 11.12 13.64
N GLU A 33 14.58 12.35 14.13
CA GLU A 33 14.41 12.70 15.54
C GLU A 33 12.96 12.92 15.95
N LYS A 34 11.99 12.96 15.01
CA LYS A 34 10.59 13.22 15.32
C LYS A 34 9.90 12.01 15.95
N PRO A 35 9.33 12.18 17.15
CA PRO A 35 8.59 11.12 17.80
C PRO A 35 7.40 10.68 16.95
N LEU A 36 7.17 9.39 16.83
CA LEU A 36 6.04 8.80 16.12
C LEU A 36 6.02 9.04 14.60
N LEU A 37 7.14 9.44 13.99
CA LEU A 37 7.22 9.67 12.54
C LEU A 37 6.63 8.50 11.75
N HIS A 38 6.99 7.26 12.11
CA HIS A 38 6.53 6.03 11.44
C HIS A 38 5.00 5.85 11.38
N THR A 39 4.24 6.61 12.17
CA THR A 39 2.77 6.51 12.18
C THR A 39 2.10 7.18 10.98
N TRP A 40 2.85 7.89 10.14
CA TRP A 40 2.30 8.54 8.95
C TRP A 40 1.65 7.54 7.98
N SER A 41 2.27 6.38 7.78
CA SER A 41 1.73 5.33 6.90
C SER A 41 0.44 4.72 7.47
N LEU A 42 0.41 4.50 8.79
CA LEU A 42 -0.78 4.05 9.50
C LEU A 42 -1.95 5.04 9.32
N ALA A 43 -1.68 6.34 9.39
CA ALA A 43 -2.72 7.36 9.17
C ALA A 43 -3.32 7.27 7.74
N VAL A 44 -2.52 7.03 6.71
CA VAL A 44 -3.01 6.81 5.34
C VAL A 44 -3.89 5.57 5.25
N GLU A 45 -3.48 4.48 5.89
CA GLU A 45 -4.27 3.24 5.94
C GLU A 45 -5.60 3.43 6.67
N GLU A 46 -5.61 4.09 7.83
CA GLU A 46 -6.82 4.37 8.60
C GLU A 46 -7.80 5.30 7.86
N GLN A 47 -7.28 6.32 7.16
CA GLN A 47 -8.08 7.15 6.27
C GLN A 47 -8.74 6.29 5.17
N TYR A 48 -8.00 5.37 4.60
CA TYR A 48 -8.55 4.46 3.60
C TYR A 48 -9.63 3.53 4.21
N TYR A 49 -9.39 2.93 5.36
CA TYR A 49 -10.34 2.05 6.03
C TYR A 49 -11.62 2.77 6.44
N LEU A 50 -11.55 4.06 6.70
CA LEU A 50 -12.72 4.89 6.98
C LEU A 50 -13.48 5.26 5.71
N LEU A 51 -12.77 5.72 4.67
CA LEU A 51 -13.39 6.28 3.45
C LEU A 51 -13.85 5.19 2.47
N PHE A 52 -13.12 4.09 2.37
CA PHE A 52 -13.43 3.04 1.41
C PHE A 52 -14.78 2.33 1.66
N PRO A 53 -15.17 1.95 2.89
CA PRO A 53 -16.51 1.43 3.14
C PRO A 53 -17.62 2.43 2.82
N ILE A 54 -17.43 3.71 3.12
CA ILE A 54 -18.39 4.77 2.78
C ILE A 54 -18.54 4.86 1.26
N PHE A 55 -17.42 4.87 0.54
CA PHE A 55 -17.43 4.82 -0.93
C PHE A 55 -18.20 3.60 -1.44
N LEU A 56 -17.94 2.40 -0.89
CA LEU A 56 -18.65 1.19 -1.31
C LEU A 56 -20.15 1.29 -1.06
N ILE A 57 -20.60 1.76 0.10
CA ILE A 57 -22.02 1.93 0.42
C ILE A 57 -22.70 2.85 -0.62
N LEU A 58 -22.07 3.98 -0.93
CA LEU A 58 -22.61 4.95 -1.88
C LEU A 58 -22.56 4.46 -3.33
N ALA A 59 -21.50 3.76 -3.72
CA ALA A 59 -21.28 3.29 -5.07
C ALA A 59 -22.04 1.98 -5.39
N TRP A 60 -22.41 1.19 -4.38
CA TRP A 60 -23.01 -0.14 -4.57
C TRP A 60 -24.32 -0.10 -5.36
N ARG A 61 -25.07 1.01 -5.25
CA ARG A 61 -26.29 1.27 -6.05
C ARG A 61 -26.08 1.21 -7.57
N PHE A 62 -24.86 1.42 -8.04
CA PHE A 62 -24.54 1.38 -9.47
C PHE A 62 -24.23 -0.03 -9.99
N GLY A 63 -24.15 -1.03 -9.08
CA GLY A 63 -23.89 -2.42 -9.39
C GLY A 63 -22.40 -2.80 -9.35
N LYS A 64 -22.14 -4.05 -8.99
CA LYS A 64 -20.81 -4.60 -8.69
C LYS A 64 -19.75 -4.36 -9.78
N ASN A 65 -20.15 -4.46 -11.08
CA ASN A 65 -19.20 -4.27 -12.17
C ASN A 65 -18.77 -2.80 -12.32
N ARG A 66 -19.70 -1.86 -12.13
CA ARG A 66 -19.40 -0.43 -12.17
C ARG A 66 -18.54 -0.02 -10.99
N VAL A 67 -18.82 -0.54 -9.79
CA VAL A 67 -17.99 -0.30 -8.60
C VAL A 67 -16.55 -0.76 -8.84
N PHE A 68 -16.37 -1.97 -9.40
CA PHE A 68 -15.05 -2.47 -9.76
C PHE A 68 -14.33 -1.54 -10.74
N SER A 69 -15.03 -1.09 -11.81
CA SER A 69 -14.44 -0.14 -12.77
C SER A 69 -14.09 1.21 -12.13
N MET A 70 -14.90 1.70 -11.20
CA MET A 70 -14.61 2.93 -10.44
C MET A 70 -13.34 2.77 -9.60
N ILE A 71 -13.18 1.64 -8.89
CA ILE A 71 -12.00 1.35 -8.09
C ILE A 71 -10.74 1.32 -8.98
N VAL A 72 -10.79 0.63 -10.11
CA VAL A 72 -9.68 0.56 -11.08
C VAL A 72 -9.35 1.96 -11.62
N PHE A 73 -10.35 2.75 -11.95
CA PHE A 73 -10.16 4.12 -12.45
C PHE A 73 -9.52 5.05 -11.42
N ILE A 74 -9.99 5.00 -10.16
CA ILE A 74 -9.42 5.79 -9.06
C ILE A 74 -7.97 5.36 -8.78
N ALA A 75 -7.71 4.04 -8.78
CA ALA A 75 -6.36 3.51 -8.63
C ALA A 75 -5.41 4.02 -9.74
N ALA A 76 -5.87 4.03 -10.99
CA ALA A 76 -5.08 4.54 -12.12
C ALA A 76 -4.79 6.04 -11.98
N ILE A 77 -5.77 6.85 -11.58
CA ILE A 77 -5.56 8.28 -11.31
C ILE A 77 -4.54 8.48 -10.17
N SER A 78 -4.70 7.73 -9.07
CA SER A 78 -3.78 7.80 -7.93
C SER A 78 -2.33 7.44 -8.33
N LEU A 79 -2.15 6.41 -9.17
CA LEU A 79 -0.83 6.05 -9.69
C LEU A 79 -0.23 7.14 -10.59
N LEU A 80 -1.04 7.75 -11.48
CA LEU A 80 -0.59 8.86 -12.33
C LEU A 80 -0.21 10.08 -11.48
N LEU A 81 -0.97 10.37 -10.42
CA LEU A 81 -0.64 11.41 -9.46
C LEU A 81 0.66 11.10 -8.71
N SER A 82 0.89 9.86 -8.35
CA SER A 82 2.13 9.41 -7.73
C SER A 82 3.34 9.62 -8.65
N GLU A 83 3.21 9.27 -9.93
CA GLU A 83 4.28 9.45 -10.92
C GLU A 83 4.56 10.92 -11.21
N TRP A 84 3.54 11.77 -11.25
CA TRP A 84 3.70 13.21 -11.36
C TRP A 84 4.29 13.81 -10.08
N GLY A 85 3.80 13.34 -8.93
CA GLY A 85 4.11 13.90 -7.62
C GLY A 85 5.58 13.74 -7.24
N TRP A 86 6.19 12.58 -7.49
CA TRP A 86 7.60 12.39 -7.14
C TRP A 86 8.55 13.34 -7.90
N ARG A 87 8.16 13.77 -9.11
CA ARG A 87 8.95 14.71 -9.93
C ARG A 87 8.77 16.17 -9.55
N ASN A 88 7.62 16.53 -8.97
CA ASN A 88 7.26 17.93 -8.76
C ASN A 88 7.07 18.29 -7.29
N GLN A 89 6.65 17.34 -6.45
CA GLN A 89 6.25 17.55 -5.06
C GLN A 89 6.55 16.29 -4.23
N ALA A 90 7.83 15.87 -4.18
CA ALA A 90 8.25 14.59 -3.60
C ALA A 90 7.75 14.41 -2.15
N ASN A 91 7.85 15.44 -1.31
CA ASN A 91 7.39 15.42 0.07
C ASN A 91 5.87 15.19 0.18
N ALA A 92 5.06 15.96 -0.56
CA ALA A 92 3.60 15.75 -0.58
C ALA A 92 3.24 14.37 -1.13
N ASN A 93 3.95 13.91 -2.16
CA ASN A 93 3.78 12.59 -2.76
C ASN A 93 4.02 11.46 -1.76
N PHE A 94 5.01 11.62 -0.89
CA PHE A 94 5.37 10.61 0.10
C PHE A 94 4.31 10.47 1.20
N TYR A 95 3.82 11.58 1.75
CA TYR A 95 2.94 11.57 2.93
C TYR A 95 1.45 11.51 2.62
N LEU A 96 0.99 12.01 1.47
CA LEU A 96 -0.43 12.20 1.25
C LEU A 96 -1.14 10.97 0.67
N ALA A 97 -2.33 10.68 1.19
CA ALA A 97 -3.13 9.54 0.78
C ALA A 97 -3.48 9.49 -0.73
N PRO A 98 -3.79 10.60 -1.44
CA PRO A 98 -4.17 10.53 -2.85
C PRO A 98 -3.12 9.92 -3.78
N THR A 99 -1.84 10.08 -3.48
CA THR A 99 -0.73 9.56 -4.29
C THR A 99 -0.34 8.13 -3.94
N ARG A 100 -0.81 7.63 -2.80
CA ARG A 100 -0.53 6.28 -2.31
C ARG A 100 -1.75 5.34 -2.32
N ALA A 101 -2.94 5.90 -2.49
CA ALA A 101 -4.18 5.12 -2.44
C ALA A 101 -4.22 3.98 -3.46
N TRP A 102 -3.54 4.08 -4.60
CA TRP A 102 -3.48 3.04 -5.62
C TRP A 102 -2.88 1.72 -5.09
N GLU A 103 -1.95 1.78 -4.13
CA GLU A 103 -1.35 0.61 -3.47
C GLU A 103 -2.44 -0.17 -2.69
N LEU A 104 -3.27 0.56 -1.93
CA LEU A 104 -4.40 -0.01 -1.17
C LEU A 104 -5.54 -0.47 -2.11
N PHE A 105 -5.81 0.29 -3.17
CA PHE A 105 -6.78 -0.12 -4.18
C PHE A 105 -6.34 -1.38 -4.94
N ALA A 106 -5.05 -1.61 -5.16
CA ALA A 106 -4.55 -2.85 -5.76
C ALA A 106 -4.96 -4.07 -4.92
N GLY A 107 -4.86 -3.99 -3.60
CA GLY A 107 -5.39 -5.01 -2.68
C GLY A 107 -6.90 -5.20 -2.81
N SER A 108 -7.66 -4.11 -2.90
CA SER A 108 -9.12 -4.17 -3.09
C SER A 108 -9.51 -4.77 -4.44
N ILE A 109 -8.79 -4.46 -5.52
CA ILE A 109 -8.97 -5.07 -6.85
C ILE A 109 -8.72 -6.58 -6.75
N ALA A 110 -7.64 -7.00 -6.12
CA ALA A 110 -7.33 -8.41 -5.89
C ALA A 110 -8.46 -9.10 -5.10
N ALA A 111 -8.97 -8.47 -4.03
CA ALA A 111 -10.08 -9.00 -3.24
C ALA A 111 -11.37 -9.17 -4.07
N PHE A 112 -11.71 -8.23 -4.95
CA PHE A 112 -12.85 -8.37 -5.88
C PHE A 112 -12.67 -9.52 -6.86
N ILE A 113 -11.45 -9.76 -7.36
CA ILE A 113 -11.14 -10.89 -8.25
C ILE A 113 -11.27 -12.19 -7.50
N VAL A 114 -10.65 -12.30 -6.31
CA VAL A 114 -10.74 -13.50 -5.45
C VAL A 114 -12.18 -13.81 -5.07
N GLN A 115 -12.99 -12.79 -4.75
CA GLN A 115 -14.42 -13.01 -4.43
C GLN A 115 -15.21 -13.59 -5.62
N ARG A 116 -14.80 -13.32 -6.86
CA ARG A 116 -15.50 -13.82 -8.06
C ARG A 116 -15.02 -15.20 -8.50
N GLN A 117 -13.72 -15.46 -8.40
CA GLN A 117 -13.08 -16.62 -9.02
C GLN A 117 -12.42 -17.57 -8.01
N GLY A 118 -12.35 -17.15 -6.73
CA GLY A 118 -11.53 -17.83 -5.74
C GLY A 118 -10.03 -17.58 -5.96
N VAL A 119 -9.22 -18.08 -5.04
CA VAL A 119 -7.75 -18.10 -5.21
C VAL A 119 -7.43 -19.20 -6.22
N GLN A 120 -6.68 -18.89 -7.24
CA GLN A 120 -6.34 -19.83 -8.31
C GLN A 120 -5.03 -20.56 -7.99
N LYS A 121 -4.92 -21.81 -8.44
CA LYS A 121 -3.70 -22.60 -8.34
C LYS A 121 -2.84 -22.39 -9.58
N ASN A 122 -1.82 -21.54 -9.49
CA ASN A 122 -0.85 -21.39 -10.56
C ASN A 122 0.55 -21.16 -9.99
N ASN A 123 1.41 -22.19 -10.08
CA ASN A 123 2.77 -22.13 -9.56
C ASN A 123 3.62 -21.05 -10.22
N PHE A 124 3.46 -20.83 -11.52
CA PHE A 124 4.26 -19.84 -12.25
C PHE A 124 3.96 -18.42 -11.74
N PHE A 125 2.68 -18.02 -11.67
CA PHE A 125 2.31 -16.69 -11.20
C PHE A 125 2.55 -16.50 -9.70
N ALA A 126 2.37 -17.55 -8.89
CA ALA A 126 2.69 -17.49 -7.45
C ALA A 126 4.20 -17.32 -7.20
N LEU A 127 5.05 -18.04 -7.92
CA LEU A 127 6.51 -17.89 -7.84
C LEU A 127 6.98 -16.55 -8.43
N LEU A 128 6.40 -16.11 -9.54
CA LEU A 128 6.69 -14.80 -10.12
C LEU A 128 6.35 -13.68 -9.14
N GLY A 129 5.18 -13.76 -8.48
CA GLY A 129 4.80 -12.80 -7.44
C GLY A 129 5.82 -12.74 -6.30
N LEU A 130 6.24 -13.89 -5.79
CA LEU A 130 7.26 -13.99 -4.75
C LEU A 130 8.61 -13.44 -5.24
N ALA A 131 9.00 -13.76 -6.47
CA ALA A 131 10.26 -13.27 -7.06
C ALA A 131 10.27 -11.75 -7.23
N LEU A 132 9.15 -11.12 -7.63
CA LEU A 132 9.03 -9.66 -7.74
C LEU A 132 9.17 -8.97 -6.38
N ILE A 133 8.59 -9.56 -5.31
CA ILE A 133 8.74 -9.04 -3.94
C ILE A 133 10.21 -9.13 -3.51
N ILE A 134 10.83 -10.28 -3.68
CA ILE A 134 12.25 -10.49 -3.32
C ILE A 134 13.15 -9.57 -4.14
N PHE A 135 12.89 -9.45 -5.45
CA PHE A 135 13.63 -8.55 -6.33
C PHE A 135 13.59 -7.10 -5.82
N SER A 136 12.42 -6.59 -5.46
CA SER A 136 12.30 -5.22 -4.97
C SER A 136 13.04 -4.98 -3.64
N ILE A 137 13.09 -5.98 -2.75
CA ILE A 137 13.81 -5.89 -1.46
C ILE A 137 15.33 -5.76 -1.68
N PHE A 138 15.89 -6.46 -2.67
CA PHE A 138 17.34 -6.49 -2.87
C PHE A 138 17.85 -5.46 -3.88
N VAL A 139 17.00 -4.96 -4.77
CA VAL A 139 17.42 -4.08 -5.87
C VAL A 139 17.08 -2.62 -5.60
N TYR A 140 16.01 -2.34 -4.84
CA TYR A 140 15.65 -0.98 -4.52
C TYR A 140 16.45 -0.46 -3.34
N ASP A 141 16.94 0.76 -3.48
CA ASP A 141 17.74 1.50 -2.52
C ASP A 141 17.15 2.91 -2.27
N GLU A 142 17.84 3.70 -1.46
CA GLU A 142 17.44 5.07 -1.13
C GLU A 142 17.37 6.01 -2.36
N THR A 143 18.03 5.66 -3.47
CA THR A 143 18.02 6.45 -4.71
C THR A 143 16.81 6.15 -5.59
N THR A 144 16.11 5.04 -5.30
CA THR A 144 14.93 4.63 -6.06
C THR A 144 13.77 5.57 -5.76
N PRO A 145 13.16 6.24 -6.76
CA PRO A 145 12.03 7.13 -6.53
C PRO A 145 10.84 6.40 -5.92
N PHE A 146 10.39 6.86 -4.75
CA PHE A 146 9.27 6.25 -4.04
C PHE A 146 8.40 7.32 -3.33
N PRO A 147 7.07 7.23 -3.43
CA PRO A 147 6.26 6.35 -4.27
C PRO A 147 6.26 6.80 -5.75
N SER A 148 6.33 5.84 -6.66
CA SER A 148 6.33 6.04 -8.12
C SER A 148 5.94 4.74 -8.83
N VAL A 149 6.08 4.70 -10.16
CA VAL A 149 5.87 3.46 -10.95
C VAL A 149 6.78 2.30 -10.53
N TYR A 150 7.92 2.56 -9.88
CA TYR A 150 8.77 1.49 -9.35
C TYR A 150 8.06 0.66 -8.27
N ALA A 151 7.18 1.27 -7.49
CA ALA A 151 6.37 0.57 -6.50
C ALA A 151 5.37 -0.45 -7.11
N LEU A 152 5.10 -0.37 -8.43
CA LEU A 152 4.32 -1.40 -9.12
C LEU A 152 4.93 -2.79 -9.01
N VAL A 153 6.25 -2.91 -8.98
CA VAL A 153 6.92 -4.21 -8.93
C VAL A 153 6.54 -5.00 -7.68
N PRO A 154 6.77 -4.49 -6.45
CA PRO A 154 6.36 -5.21 -5.24
C PRO A 154 4.84 -5.32 -5.11
N VAL A 155 4.07 -4.29 -5.48
CA VAL A 155 2.60 -4.33 -5.40
C VAL A 155 2.02 -5.39 -6.33
N LEU A 156 2.47 -5.47 -7.58
CA LEU A 156 2.07 -6.55 -8.51
C LEU A 156 2.54 -7.91 -8.00
N GLY A 157 3.72 -7.98 -7.39
CA GLY A 157 4.20 -9.18 -6.72
C GLY A 157 3.22 -9.70 -5.67
N VAL A 158 2.75 -8.82 -4.79
CA VAL A 158 1.75 -9.17 -3.76
C VAL A 158 0.42 -9.55 -4.40
N VAL A 159 -0.07 -8.78 -5.39
CA VAL A 159 -1.33 -9.08 -6.10
C VAL A 159 -1.27 -10.46 -6.75
N LEU A 160 -0.21 -10.78 -7.49
CA LEU A 160 -0.03 -12.09 -8.11
C LEU A 160 -0.01 -13.20 -7.06
N PHE A 161 0.70 -12.97 -5.96
CA PHE A 161 0.75 -13.94 -4.88
C PHE A 161 -0.64 -14.19 -4.26
N VAL A 162 -1.39 -13.13 -3.95
CA VAL A 162 -2.76 -13.25 -3.39
C VAL A 162 -3.72 -13.96 -4.35
N LEU A 163 -3.61 -13.71 -5.65
CA LEU A 163 -4.51 -14.31 -6.64
C LEU A 163 -4.19 -15.77 -6.96
N TYR A 164 -2.92 -16.18 -6.93
CA TYR A 164 -2.47 -17.46 -7.49
C TYR A 164 -1.78 -18.40 -6.50
N ALA A 165 -1.47 -17.95 -5.27
CA ALA A 165 -0.80 -18.79 -4.28
C ALA A 165 -1.80 -19.61 -3.43
N GLU A 166 -2.56 -20.51 -4.08
CA GLU A 166 -3.33 -21.50 -3.35
C GLU A 166 -2.41 -22.40 -2.50
N LYS A 167 -2.93 -22.97 -1.42
CA LYS A 167 -2.20 -23.76 -0.41
C LYS A 167 -1.29 -24.85 -0.97
N GLU A 168 -1.63 -25.39 -2.14
CA GLU A 168 -0.85 -26.44 -2.79
C GLU A 168 0.30 -25.94 -3.66
N THR A 169 0.39 -24.63 -3.92
CA THR A 169 1.48 -24.06 -4.73
C THR A 169 2.82 -24.10 -3.98
N LEU A 170 3.92 -24.16 -4.74
CA LEU A 170 5.27 -24.19 -4.17
C LEU A 170 5.57 -22.95 -3.30
N ALA A 171 5.16 -21.77 -3.76
CA ALA A 171 5.35 -20.52 -3.04
C ALA A 171 4.57 -20.49 -1.70
N ALA A 172 3.31 -20.95 -1.71
CA ALA A 172 2.51 -21.05 -0.49
C ALA A 172 3.08 -22.09 0.49
N LYS A 173 3.52 -23.25 0.02
CA LYS A 173 4.20 -24.27 0.85
C LYS A 173 5.47 -23.74 1.48
N LEU A 174 6.28 -23.00 0.73
CA LEU A 174 7.51 -22.38 1.23
C LEU A 174 7.21 -21.43 2.39
N LEU A 175 6.29 -20.47 2.20
CA LEU A 175 5.94 -19.48 3.22
C LEU A 175 5.13 -20.06 4.39
N SER A 176 4.47 -21.21 4.20
CA SER A 176 3.77 -21.94 5.27
C SER A 176 4.71 -22.75 6.17
N THR A 177 6.02 -22.78 5.90
CA THR A 177 6.96 -23.48 6.78
C THR A 177 7.03 -22.82 8.16
N LYS A 178 7.29 -23.61 9.19
CA LYS A 178 7.32 -23.15 10.59
C LYS A 178 8.26 -21.95 10.82
N VAL A 179 9.30 -21.82 10.02
CA VAL A 179 10.28 -20.72 10.13
C VAL A 179 9.61 -19.40 9.72
N PHE A 180 9.00 -19.33 8.53
CA PHE A 180 8.36 -18.10 8.06
C PHE A 180 7.12 -17.73 8.89
N VAL A 181 6.32 -18.73 9.27
CA VAL A 181 5.16 -18.50 10.13
C VAL A 181 5.57 -17.94 11.50
N ARG A 182 6.66 -18.43 12.10
CA ARG A 182 7.15 -17.90 13.38
C ARG A 182 7.65 -16.45 13.26
N ILE A 183 8.33 -16.11 12.16
CA ILE A 183 8.79 -14.73 11.91
C ILE A 183 7.58 -13.78 11.78
N GLY A 184 6.49 -14.21 11.13
CA GLY A 184 5.28 -13.40 10.97
C GLY A 184 4.40 -13.27 12.21
N LEU A 185 4.69 -14.04 13.30
CA LEU A 185 3.97 -13.99 14.57
C LEU A 185 4.66 -13.11 15.64
N ILE A 186 5.85 -12.58 15.35
CA ILE A 186 6.60 -11.67 16.22
C ILE A 186 6.28 -10.22 15.85
#